data_13fcb2b2dc9c06d7ec61fcf97e920945
#
_entry.id   13fcb2b2dc9c06d7ec61fcf97e920945
#
_cell.length_a   1.000
_cell.length_b   1.000
_cell.length_c   1.000
_cell.angle_alpha   90.00
_cell.angle_beta   90.00
_cell.angle_gamma   90.00
#
_symmetry.space_group_name_H-M   'P 1'
#
loop_
_entity.id
_entity.type
_entity.pdbx_description
1 polymer ?
#
loop_
_entity_poly.entity_id
_entity_poly.type
_entity_poly.pdbx_seq_one_letter_code
_entity_poly.pdbx_strand_id
1 'polypeptide(L)' 'MAVNANDLRRGQAINYNGDISVVLDVQHRTPGNLRAFVQATLRSIRTGKSSDVRFSSTEKV' A
#
# COMPACT_ATOMS: atom_id res chain seq x y z
N MET A 1 -10.27 0.80 -9.48
CA MET A 1 -9.89 -0.58 -9.79
C MET A 1 -9.13 -1.18 -8.62
N ALA A 2 -9.44 -2.41 -8.31
CA ALA A 2 -8.72 -3.11 -7.25
C ALA A 2 -7.44 -3.72 -7.83
N VAL A 3 -6.34 -3.56 -7.13
CA VAL A 3 -5.06 -4.20 -7.49
C VAL A 3 -4.57 -4.97 -6.28
N ASN A 4 -3.78 -6.01 -6.53
CA ASN A 4 -3.15 -6.73 -5.43
C ASN A 4 -2.11 -5.83 -4.76
N ALA A 5 -2.03 -5.90 -3.44
CA ALA A 5 -1.00 -5.15 -2.71
C ALA A 5 0.40 -5.50 -3.22
N ASN A 6 0.58 -6.73 -3.69
CA ASN A 6 1.84 -7.19 -4.24
C ASN A 6 2.22 -6.46 -5.54
N ASP A 7 1.26 -5.85 -6.21
CA ASP A 7 1.47 -5.13 -7.45
C ASP A 7 1.58 -3.62 -7.27
N LEU A 8 1.56 -3.14 -6.04
CA LEU A 8 1.68 -1.72 -5.76
C LEU A 8 3.06 -1.20 -6.17
N ARG A 9 3.08 0.00 -6.72
CA ARG A 9 4.32 0.65 -7.18
C ARG A 9 4.34 2.09 -6.73
N ARG A 10 5.53 2.63 -6.56
CA ARG A 10 5.70 4.04 -6.23
C ARG A 10 5.08 4.92 -7.30
N GLY A 11 4.42 5.97 -6.87
CA GLY A 11 3.75 6.91 -7.77
C GLY A 11 2.36 6.49 -8.22
N GLN A 12 1.93 5.31 -7.82
CA GLN A 12 0.60 4.82 -8.17
C GLN A 12 -0.44 5.40 -7.21
N ALA A 13 -1.58 5.80 -7.75
CA ALA A 13 -2.71 6.26 -6.94
C ALA A 13 -3.63 5.08 -6.68
N ILE A 14 -4.02 4.90 -5.42
CA ILE A 14 -4.94 3.85 -5.03
C ILE A 14 -6.07 4.44 -4.18
N ASN A 15 -7.17 3.71 -4.13
CA ASN A 15 -8.29 4.08 -3.28
C ASN A 15 -8.14 3.34 -1.96
N TYR A 16 -7.88 4.08 -0.90
CA TYR A 16 -7.70 3.51 0.42
C TYR A 16 -8.61 4.23 1.41
N ASN A 17 -9.41 3.46 2.11
CA ASN A 17 -10.28 3.97 3.18
C ASN A 17 -11.23 5.08 2.69
N GLY A 18 -11.66 4.98 1.43
CA GLY A 18 -12.56 5.96 0.83
C GLY A 18 -11.87 7.20 0.28
N ASP A 19 -10.56 7.30 0.43
CA ASP A 19 -9.77 8.42 -0.08
C ASP A 19 -8.75 7.93 -1.09
N ILE A 20 -8.43 8.78 -2.05
CA ILE A 20 -7.37 8.47 -2.99
C ILE A 20 -6.03 8.82 -2.35
N SER A 21 -5.12 7.88 -2.38
CA SER A 21 -3.78 8.05 -1.82
C SER A 21 -2.74 7.68 -2.86
N VAL A 22 -1.62 8.39 -2.83
CA VAL A 22 -0.50 8.11 -3.70
C VAL A 22 0.51 7.25 -2.95
N VAL A 23 0.96 6.20 -3.60
CA VAL A 23 1.98 5.32 -3.02
C VAL A 23 3.33 6.02 -3.12
N LEU A 24 3.91 6.35 -1.97
CA LEU A 24 5.22 7.00 -1.91
C LEU A 24 6.35 5.99 -1.90
N ASP A 25 6.13 4.84 -1.26
CA ASP A 25 7.13 3.80 -1.18
C ASP A 25 6.43 2.47 -0.95
N VAL A 26 7.07 1.40 -1.39
CA VAL A 26 6.55 0.04 -1.24
C VAL A 26 7.71 -0.86 -0.85
N GLN A 27 7.50 -1.67 0.19
CA GLN A 27 8.48 -2.66 0.62
C GLN A 27 7.79 -4.02 0.73
N HIS A 28 8.35 -5.00 0.04
CA HIS A 28 7.91 -6.38 0.16
C HIS A 28 8.76 -7.07 1.21
N ARG A 29 8.11 -7.61 2.23
CA ARG A 29 8.80 -8.28 3.31
C ARG A 29 8.27 -9.70 3.47
N THR A 30 9.20 -10.62 3.68
CA THR A 30 8.87 -12.03 3.93
C THR A 30 9.60 -12.44 5.20
N PRO A 31 9.08 -12.06 6.38
CA PRO A 31 9.74 -12.41 7.63
C PRO A 31 9.60 -13.91 7.88
N GLY A 32 10.71 -14.57 8.06
CA GLY A 32 10.88 -15.95 8.49
C GLY A 32 9.66 -16.87 8.34
N ASN A 33 9.03 -17.18 9.47
CA ASN A 33 7.87 -18.09 9.53
C ASN A 33 6.53 -17.40 9.32
N LEU A 34 6.54 -16.10 9.08
CA LEU A 34 5.31 -15.33 8.91
C LEU A 34 4.97 -15.20 7.44
N ARG A 35 3.71 -14.88 7.15
CA ARG A 35 3.27 -14.65 5.79
C ARG A 35 3.94 -13.38 5.23
N ALA A 36 4.20 -13.39 3.94
CA ALA A 36 4.69 -12.22 3.28
C ALA A 36 3.68 -11.08 3.37
N PHE A 37 4.17 -9.86 3.53
CA PHE A 37 3.31 -8.70 3.55
C PHE A 37 3.96 -7.55 2.77
N VAL A 38 3.14 -6.58 2.40
CA VAL A 38 3.59 -5.40 1.68
C VAL A 38 3.40 -4.21 2.60
N GLN A 39 4.47 -3.49 2.86
CA GLN A 39 4.43 -2.25 3.61
C GLN A 39 4.48 -1.09 2.62
N ALA A 40 3.45 -0.26 2.62
CA ALA A 40 3.35 0.85 1.69
C ALA A 40 3.22 2.15 2.47
N THR A 41 3.95 3.16 2.01
CA THR A 41 3.77 4.52 2.52
C THR A 41 2.83 5.24 1.58
N LEU A 42 1.68 5.62 2.09
CA LEU A 42 0.63 6.27 1.31
C LEU A 42 0.51 7.73 1.73
N ARG A 43 0.26 8.58 0.76
CA ARG A 43 -0.02 9.99 1.04
C ARG A 43 -1.41 10.31 0.52
N SER A 44 -2.27 10.78 1.42
CA SER A 44 -3.61 11.22 1.03
C SER A 44 -3.49 12.52 0.23
N ILE A 45 -4.06 12.53 -0.97
CA ILE A 45 -4.07 13.75 -1.78
C ILE A 45 -5.05 14.77 -1.24
N ARG A 46 -5.97 14.32 -0.41
CA ARG A 46 -7.00 15.18 0.18
C ARG A 46 -6.46 16.01 1.33
N THR A 47 -5.72 15.38 2.23
CA THR A 47 -5.20 16.05 3.42
C THR A 47 -3.71 16.32 3.35
N GLY A 48 -3.01 15.67 2.44
CA GLY A 48 -1.57 15.77 2.32
C GLY A 48 -0.79 15.00 3.37
N LYS A 49 -1.47 14.25 4.22
CA LYS A 49 -0.81 13.46 5.26
C LYS A 49 -0.35 12.12 4.71
N SER A 50 0.81 11.69 5.14
CA SER A 50 1.34 10.38 4.78
C SER A 50 1.26 9.44 5.97
N SER A 51 1.10 8.16 5.67
CA SER A 51 1.08 7.13 6.70
C SER A 51 1.58 5.82 6.12
N ASP A 52 2.14 4.99 6.99
CA ASP A 52 2.56 3.65 6.60
C ASP A 52 1.41 2.69 6.81
N VAL A 53 1.12 1.89 5.79
CA VAL A 53 0.04 0.92 5.83
C VAL A 53 0.62 -0.44 5.46
N ARG A 54 0.17 -1.46 6.18
CA ARG A 54 0.60 -2.83 5.92
C ARG A 54 -0.55 -3.59 5.27
N PHE A 55 -0.24 -4.23 4.16
CA PHE A 55 -1.19 -5.08 3.45
C PHE A 55 -0.70 -6.50 3.40
N SER A 56 -1.62 -7.46 3.40
CA SER A 56 -1.27 -8.83 3.05
C SER A 56 -0.88 -8.88 1.58
N SER A 57 0.05 -9.78 1.23
CA SER A 57 0.55 -9.85 -0.15
C SER A 57 -0.56 -10.17 -1.16
N THR A 58 -1.65 -10.79 -0.71
CA THR A 58 -2.79 -11.13 -1.56
C THR A 58 -3.96 -10.18 -1.40
N GLU A 59 -3.83 -9.16 -0.54
CA GLU A 59 -4.91 -8.22 -0.30
C GLU A 59 -5.09 -7.31 -1.52
N LYS A 60 -6.33 -6.99 -1.82
CA LYS A 60 -6.65 -6.05 -2.90
C LYS A 60 -6.91 -4.66 -2.35
N VAL A 61 -6.41 -3.68 -3.05
CA VAL A 61 -6.52 -2.27 -2.65
C VAL A 61 -7.02 -1.39 -3.80
#